data_7133f64ff3391b33238af927763a8ad2
#
_entry.id   7133f64ff3391b33238af927763a8ad2
#
_cell.length_a   1.000
_cell.length_b   1.000
_cell.length_c   1.000
_cell.angle_alpha   90.00
_cell.angle_beta   90.00
_cell.angle_gamma   90.00
#
_symmetry.space_group_name_H-M   'P 1'
#
loop_
_entity.id
_entity.type
_entity.pdbx_description
1 polymer ?
#
loop_
_entity_poly.entity_id
_entity_poly.type
_entity_poly.pdbx_seq_one_letter_code
_entity_poly.pdbx_strand_id
1 'polypeptide(L)'
;MDDTDRQLVSLLRKDARTSVATLAAKLGVSRGTVTNRMRKLEDDQVIVGYTLRLRPDAEPNQIRAWMWVLVDGNQSRAVIASLLGEPGVVALHDTNGRWDLLAELRAESMPELSRVLERIRLTKGIANTETSILLASYR
;
A
#
# COMPACT_ATOMS: atom_id res chain seq x y z
N MET A 1 -13.60 7.07 15.61
CA MET A 1 -13.05 8.41 15.28
C MET A 1 -14.16 9.44 15.28
N ASP A 2 -13.98 10.50 16.03
CA ASP A 2 -14.86 11.68 16.00
C ASP A 2 -14.37 12.69 14.95
N ASP A 3 -15.05 13.85 14.84
CA ASP A 3 -14.71 14.85 13.84
C ASP A 3 -13.33 15.47 14.07
N THR A 4 -12.91 15.64 15.31
CA THR A 4 -11.58 16.14 15.64
C THR A 4 -10.50 15.16 15.17
N ASP A 5 -10.72 13.85 15.36
CA ASP A 5 -9.80 12.82 14.88
C ASP A 5 -9.70 12.82 13.34
N ARG A 6 -10.84 12.95 12.65
CA ARG A 6 -10.86 13.02 11.19
C ARG A 6 -10.10 14.24 10.66
N GLN A 7 -10.28 15.38 11.30
CA GLN A 7 -9.56 16.60 10.95
C GLN A 7 -8.05 16.45 11.23
N LEU A 8 -7.70 15.86 12.35
CA LEU A 8 -6.29 15.57 12.70
C LEU A 8 -5.64 14.66 11.65
N VAL A 9 -6.28 13.56 11.30
CA VAL A 9 -5.80 12.64 10.26
C VAL A 9 -5.66 13.37 8.91
N SER A 10 -6.62 14.22 8.56
CA SER A 10 -6.56 14.99 7.32
C SER A 10 -5.35 15.93 7.27
N LEU A 11 -5.04 16.60 8.38
CA LEU A 11 -3.85 17.46 8.47
C LEU A 11 -2.56 16.64 8.37
N LEU A 12 -2.49 15.51 9.06
CA LEU A 12 -1.32 14.61 9.00
C LEU A 12 -1.12 13.98 7.61
N ARG A 13 -2.21 13.74 6.87
CA ARG A 13 -2.10 13.27 5.48
C ARG A 13 -1.45 14.30 4.56
N LYS A 14 -1.65 15.59 4.82
CA LYS A 14 -0.99 16.66 4.06
C LYS A 14 0.47 16.80 4.42
N ASP A 15 0.77 16.75 5.71
CA ASP A 15 2.13 16.83 6.23
C ASP A 15 2.20 16.09 7.58
N ALA A 16 2.75 14.88 7.55
CA ALA A 16 2.89 14.05 8.74
C ALA A 16 3.89 14.62 9.77
N ARG A 17 4.69 15.60 9.38
CA ARG A 17 5.65 16.27 10.26
C ARG A 17 5.13 17.57 10.86
N THR A 18 3.86 17.89 10.67
CA THR A 18 3.24 19.06 11.31
C THR A 18 3.40 18.96 12.82
N SER A 19 3.88 20.05 13.44
CA SER A 19 4.09 20.08 14.89
C SER A 19 2.77 19.96 15.65
N VAL A 20 2.86 19.43 16.88
CA VAL A 20 1.71 19.34 17.79
C VAL A 20 1.12 20.74 18.03
N ALA A 21 1.98 21.76 18.19
CA ALA A 21 1.51 23.13 18.37
C ALA A 21 0.70 23.65 17.19
N THR A 22 1.14 23.38 15.97
CA THR A 22 0.43 23.78 14.76
C THR A 22 -0.89 23.03 14.60
N LEU A 23 -0.87 21.74 14.88
CA LEU A 23 -2.10 20.91 14.86
C LEU A 23 -3.13 21.41 15.88
N ALA A 24 -2.67 21.70 17.10
CA ALA A 24 -3.53 22.24 18.17
C ALA A 24 -4.17 23.58 17.75
N ALA A 25 -3.39 24.48 17.18
CA ALA A 25 -3.87 25.78 16.70
C ALA A 25 -4.92 25.60 15.59
N LYS A 26 -4.66 24.73 14.61
CA LYS A 26 -5.58 24.49 13.49
C LYS A 26 -6.87 23.80 13.91
N LEU A 27 -6.80 22.93 14.91
CA LEU A 27 -7.98 22.22 15.43
C LEU A 27 -8.73 22.97 16.52
N GLY A 28 -8.14 24.03 17.05
CA GLY A 28 -8.75 24.80 18.15
C GLY A 28 -8.80 24.02 19.46
N VAL A 29 -7.81 23.16 19.73
CA VAL A 29 -7.70 22.34 20.94
C VAL A 29 -6.33 22.53 21.59
N SER A 30 -6.15 21.98 22.81
CA SER A 30 -4.86 22.03 23.48
C SER A 30 -3.85 21.07 22.83
N ARG A 31 -2.55 21.33 23.07
CA ARG A 31 -1.47 20.42 22.65
C ARG A 31 -1.62 19.05 23.27
N GLY A 32 -2.01 18.99 24.55
CA GLY A 32 -2.25 17.73 25.25
C GLY A 32 -3.36 16.91 24.59
N THR A 33 -4.43 17.57 24.14
CA THR A 33 -5.50 16.91 23.41
C THR A 33 -4.99 16.30 22.11
N VAL A 34 -4.19 17.02 21.33
CA VAL A 34 -3.59 16.50 20.08
C VAL A 34 -2.71 15.28 20.39
N THR A 35 -1.82 15.38 21.37
CA THR A 35 -0.90 14.28 21.74
C THR A 35 -1.68 13.05 22.17
N ASN A 36 -2.72 13.21 23.00
CA ASN A 36 -3.53 12.10 23.48
C ASN A 36 -4.32 11.43 22.35
N ARG A 37 -4.88 12.22 21.44
CA ARG A 37 -5.62 11.69 20.29
C ARG A 37 -4.72 10.97 19.31
N MET A 38 -3.55 11.50 19.00
CA MET A 38 -2.56 10.81 18.18
C MET A 38 -2.16 9.47 18.77
N ARG A 39 -1.84 9.46 20.07
CA ARG A 39 -1.50 8.21 20.75
C ARG A 39 -2.62 7.19 20.68
N LYS A 40 -3.86 7.62 20.92
CA LYS A 40 -5.03 6.73 20.84
C LYS A 40 -5.22 6.17 19.43
N LEU A 41 -5.09 7.00 18.40
CA LEU A 41 -5.20 6.56 17.00
C LEU A 41 -4.10 5.54 16.64
N GLU A 42 -2.91 5.69 17.19
CA GLU A 42 -1.81 4.75 16.99
C GLU A 42 -2.05 3.45 17.80
N ASP A 43 -2.43 3.57 19.07
CA ASP A 43 -2.71 2.40 19.93
C ASP A 43 -3.88 1.56 19.40
N ASP A 44 -4.91 2.20 18.90
CA ASP A 44 -6.08 1.54 18.30
C ASP A 44 -5.82 1.05 16.88
N GLN A 45 -4.60 1.21 16.36
CA GLN A 45 -4.19 0.82 15.01
C GLN A 45 -5.02 1.48 13.90
N VAL A 46 -5.59 2.64 14.15
CA VAL A 46 -6.20 3.48 13.12
C VAL A 46 -5.11 4.13 12.28
N ILE A 47 -4.05 4.64 12.94
CA ILE A 47 -2.79 5.00 12.31
C ILE A 47 -1.85 3.82 12.49
N VAL A 48 -1.58 3.10 11.41
CA VAL A 48 -0.72 1.91 11.43
C VAL A 48 0.76 2.24 11.20
N GLY A 49 1.05 3.46 10.79
CA GLY A 49 2.42 3.92 10.57
C GLY A 49 2.48 5.19 9.75
N TYR A 50 3.69 5.64 9.50
CA TYR A 50 4.00 6.82 8.70
C TYR A 50 4.94 6.42 7.58
N THR A 51 4.80 7.04 6.42
CA THR A 51 5.64 6.73 5.27
C THR A 51 6.07 8.01 4.54
N LEU A 52 7.07 7.88 3.68
CA LEU A 52 7.57 8.95 2.85
C LEU A 52 7.04 8.81 1.42
N ARG A 53 6.76 9.93 0.80
CA ARG A 53 6.55 10.01 -0.64
C ARG A 53 7.81 10.63 -1.25
N LEU A 54 8.46 9.89 -2.12
CA LEU A 54 9.67 10.33 -2.79
C LEU A 54 9.37 10.66 -4.25
N ARG A 55 10.18 11.55 -4.82
CA ARG A 55 10.14 11.76 -6.26
C ARG A 55 10.59 10.50 -6.98
N PRO A 56 10.03 10.17 -8.14
CA PRO A 56 10.43 8.97 -8.88
C PRO A 56 11.93 8.89 -9.20
N ASP A 57 12.58 10.04 -9.41
CA ASP A 57 14.01 10.13 -9.68
C ASP A 57 14.89 9.93 -8.44
N ALA A 58 14.32 9.99 -7.25
CA ALA A 58 15.04 9.70 -6.00
C ALA A 58 15.24 8.20 -5.76
N GLU A 59 14.47 7.35 -6.45
CA GLU A 59 14.59 5.88 -6.44
C GLU A 59 14.66 5.35 -7.88
N PRO A 60 15.75 5.66 -8.62
CA PRO A 60 15.80 5.45 -10.06
C PRO A 60 15.80 3.99 -10.48
N ASN A 61 16.07 3.06 -9.58
CA ASN A 61 16.22 1.64 -9.88
C ASN A 61 15.01 0.78 -9.49
N GLN A 62 13.92 1.38 -9.04
CA GLN A 62 12.73 0.61 -8.72
C GLN A 62 11.82 0.44 -9.92
N ILE A 63 11.53 -0.81 -10.25
CA ILE A 63 10.54 -1.19 -11.24
C ILE A 63 9.25 -1.50 -10.51
N ARG A 64 8.16 -0.87 -10.92
CA ARG A 64 6.82 -1.08 -10.40
C ARG A 64 5.95 -1.69 -11.49
N ALA A 65 5.11 -2.62 -11.11
CA ALA A 65 4.20 -3.29 -12.03
C ALA A 65 2.86 -3.59 -11.36
N TRP A 66 1.83 -3.71 -12.18
CA TRP A 66 0.53 -4.22 -11.78
C TRP A 66 0.34 -5.60 -12.40
N MET A 67 -0.07 -6.57 -11.61
CA MET A 67 -0.34 -7.91 -12.09
C MET A 67 -1.79 -8.30 -11.78
N TRP A 68 -2.54 -8.53 -12.84
CA TRP A 68 -3.88 -9.07 -12.75
C TRP A 68 -3.81 -10.59 -12.67
N VAL A 69 -4.59 -11.18 -11.78
CA VAL A 69 -4.57 -12.62 -11.52
C VAL A 69 -5.97 -13.19 -11.63
N LEU A 70 -6.10 -14.23 -12.42
CA LEU A 70 -7.30 -15.06 -12.50
C LEU A 70 -7.04 -16.34 -11.72
N VAL A 71 -7.94 -16.67 -10.79
CA VAL A 71 -7.80 -17.80 -9.89
C VAL A 71 -8.72 -18.95 -10.34
N ASP A 72 -8.21 -20.17 -10.27
CA ASP A 72 -8.99 -21.38 -10.56
C ASP A 72 -9.93 -21.75 -9.41
N GLY A 73 -11.22 -21.86 -9.70
CA GLY A 73 -12.21 -22.46 -8.81
C GLY A 73 -12.13 -21.97 -7.35
N ASN A 74 -11.86 -22.86 -6.42
CA ASN A 74 -11.88 -22.62 -4.98
C ASN A 74 -10.48 -22.28 -4.40
N GLN A 75 -9.51 -21.91 -5.24
CA GLN A 75 -8.12 -21.76 -4.84
C GLN A 75 -7.76 -20.37 -4.29
N SER A 76 -8.73 -19.46 -4.18
CA SER A 76 -8.49 -18.05 -3.82
C SER A 76 -7.69 -17.88 -2.53
N ARG A 77 -8.05 -18.59 -1.46
CA ARG A 77 -7.34 -18.50 -0.18
C ARG A 77 -5.88 -18.92 -0.28
N ALA A 78 -5.63 -20.03 -0.96
CA ALA A 78 -4.27 -20.54 -1.14
C ALA A 78 -3.42 -19.63 -2.00
N VAL A 79 -4.00 -19.07 -3.08
CA VAL A 79 -3.34 -18.12 -3.96
C VAL A 79 -3.02 -16.83 -3.21
N ILE A 80 -3.97 -16.27 -2.46
CA ILE A 80 -3.75 -15.07 -1.65
C ILE A 80 -2.61 -15.30 -0.66
N ALA A 81 -2.60 -16.41 0.06
CA ALA A 81 -1.55 -16.74 1.01
C ALA A 81 -0.18 -16.83 0.32
N SER A 82 -0.10 -17.46 -0.85
CA SER A 82 1.13 -17.57 -1.62
C SER A 82 1.62 -16.20 -2.11
N LEU A 83 0.73 -15.37 -2.63
CA LEU A 83 1.08 -14.03 -3.12
C LEU A 83 1.54 -13.10 -1.98
N LEU A 84 0.90 -13.16 -0.83
CA LEU A 84 1.32 -12.37 0.35
C LEU A 84 2.68 -12.82 0.88
N GLY A 85 3.09 -14.06 0.65
CA GLY A 85 4.41 -14.56 0.99
C GLY A 85 5.50 -14.20 -0.01
N GLU A 86 5.16 -13.65 -1.16
CA GLU A 86 6.13 -13.25 -2.18
C GLU A 86 6.67 -11.85 -1.87
N PRO A 87 8.00 -11.68 -1.64
CA PRO A 87 8.56 -10.37 -1.28
C PRO A 87 8.34 -9.27 -2.32
N GLY A 88 8.23 -9.63 -3.59
CA GLY A 88 7.97 -8.67 -4.67
C GLY A 88 6.53 -8.14 -4.70
N VAL A 89 5.61 -8.75 -3.97
CA VAL A 89 4.23 -8.29 -3.85
C VAL A 89 4.14 -7.31 -2.67
N VAL A 90 3.94 -6.04 -2.96
CA VAL A 90 3.87 -4.99 -1.93
C VAL A 90 2.45 -4.71 -1.46
N ALA A 91 1.46 -5.04 -2.28
CA ALA A 91 0.04 -4.96 -1.93
C ALA A 91 -0.77 -5.92 -2.80
N LEU A 92 -1.89 -6.38 -2.28
CA LEU A 92 -2.77 -7.31 -2.97
C LEU A 92 -4.23 -6.89 -2.72
N HIS A 93 -5.02 -6.87 -3.79
CA HIS A 93 -6.40 -6.41 -3.75
C HIS A 93 -7.33 -7.42 -4.41
N ASP A 94 -8.50 -7.64 -3.83
CA ASP A 94 -9.61 -8.28 -4.52
C ASP A 94 -10.24 -7.31 -5.50
N THR A 95 -10.69 -7.83 -6.63
CA THR A 95 -11.43 -7.02 -7.60
C THR A 95 -12.76 -7.70 -7.97
N ASN A 96 -13.71 -6.90 -8.41
CA ASN A 96 -15.01 -7.41 -8.85
C ASN A 96 -15.14 -7.51 -10.37
N GLY A 97 -14.07 -7.24 -11.09
CA GLY A 97 -14.07 -7.27 -12.55
C GLY A 97 -13.77 -8.63 -13.14
N ARG A 98 -13.21 -8.63 -14.34
CA ARG A 98 -12.81 -9.83 -15.07
C ARG A 98 -11.75 -10.65 -14.33
N TRP A 99 -10.86 -9.98 -13.60
CA TRP A 99 -9.78 -10.59 -12.84
C TRP A 99 -10.15 -10.70 -11.36
N ASP A 100 -9.66 -11.71 -10.69
CA ASP A 100 -9.98 -11.95 -9.28
C ASP A 100 -9.14 -11.08 -8.35
N LEU A 101 -7.85 -10.92 -8.67
CA LEU A 101 -6.90 -10.22 -7.83
C LEU A 101 -6.08 -9.22 -8.64
N LEU A 102 -5.65 -8.17 -7.97
CA LEU A 102 -4.67 -7.21 -8.47
C LEU A 102 -3.52 -7.12 -7.49
N ALA A 103 -2.32 -7.44 -7.95
CA ALA A 103 -1.10 -7.34 -7.16
C ALA A 103 -0.26 -6.14 -7.59
N GLU A 104 0.20 -5.37 -6.61
CA GLU A 104 1.23 -4.36 -6.82
C GLU A 104 2.59 -5.02 -6.63
N LEU A 105 3.44 -4.90 -7.64
CA LEU A 105 4.77 -5.50 -7.64
C LEU A 105 5.85 -4.43 -7.62
N ARG A 106 6.95 -4.73 -6.94
CA ARG A 106 8.19 -3.95 -6.98
C ARG A 106 9.38 -4.86 -7.13
N ALA A 107 10.36 -4.41 -7.91
CA ALA A 107 11.63 -5.09 -8.09
C ALA A 107 12.74 -4.07 -8.32
N GLU A 108 13.97 -4.43 -7.99
CA GLU A 108 15.14 -3.56 -8.16
C GLU A 108 15.70 -3.60 -9.59
N SER A 109 15.33 -4.63 -10.36
CA SER A 109 15.81 -4.83 -11.73
C SER A 109 14.80 -5.64 -12.54
N MET A 110 14.92 -5.57 -13.87
CA MET A 110 14.12 -6.42 -14.76
C MET A 110 14.35 -7.91 -14.56
N PRO A 111 15.59 -8.40 -14.39
CA PRO A 111 15.79 -9.82 -14.07
C PRO A 111 15.12 -10.25 -12.76
N GLU A 112 15.12 -9.40 -11.74
CA GLU A 112 14.42 -9.68 -10.49
C GLU A 112 12.91 -9.73 -10.70
N LEU A 113 12.34 -8.77 -11.43
CA LEU A 113 10.91 -8.77 -11.77
C LEU A 113 10.54 -10.05 -12.53
N SER A 114 11.35 -10.47 -13.49
CA SER A 114 11.12 -11.71 -14.23
C SER A 114 11.07 -12.92 -13.31
N ARG A 115 11.95 -13.00 -12.32
CA ARG A 115 11.95 -14.08 -11.34
C ARG A 115 10.68 -14.06 -10.46
N VAL A 116 10.25 -12.87 -10.03
CA VAL A 116 8.99 -12.72 -9.27
C VAL A 116 7.80 -13.20 -10.09
N LEU A 117 7.70 -12.76 -11.34
CA LEU A 117 6.61 -13.15 -12.23
C LEU A 117 6.59 -14.66 -12.48
N GLU A 118 7.75 -15.26 -12.67
CA GLU A 118 7.87 -16.71 -12.88
C GLU A 118 7.40 -17.49 -11.65
N ARG A 119 7.86 -17.10 -10.45
CA ARG A 119 7.41 -17.75 -9.21
C ARG A 119 5.89 -17.64 -9.04
N ILE A 120 5.33 -16.49 -9.32
CA ILE A 120 3.87 -16.28 -9.21
C ILE A 120 3.13 -17.15 -10.22
N ARG A 121 3.58 -17.20 -11.47
CA ARG A 121 2.94 -18.02 -12.53
C ARG A 121 2.95 -19.50 -12.21
N LEU A 122 3.95 -19.99 -11.47
CA LEU A 122 4.06 -21.39 -11.06
C LEU A 122 3.21 -21.73 -9.84
N THR A 123 2.59 -20.74 -9.21
CA THR A 123 1.74 -20.94 -8.04
C THR A 123 0.50 -21.73 -8.43
N LYS A 124 0.23 -22.83 -7.69
CA LYS A 124 -0.95 -23.63 -7.90
C LYS A 124 -2.23 -22.81 -7.63
N GLY A 125 -3.18 -22.93 -8.52
CA GLY A 125 -4.47 -22.24 -8.41
C GLY A 125 -4.56 -20.95 -9.23
N ILE A 126 -3.48 -20.53 -9.87
CA ILE A 126 -3.49 -19.42 -10.81
C ILE A 126 -3.80 -19.94 -12.22
N ALA A 127 -4.90 -19.47 -12.78
CA ALA A 127 -5.33 -19.85 -14.13
C ALA A 127 -4.66 -19.01 -15.20
N ASN A 128 -4.54 -17.68 -14.96
CA ASN A 128 -3.95 -16.75 -15.91
C ASN A 128 -3.48 -15.49 -15.19
N THR A 129 -2.54 -14.79 -15.80
CA THR A 129 -2.04 -13.51 -15.31
C THR A 129 -1.80 -12.56 -16.47
N GLU A 130 -1.90 -11.27 -16.16
CA GLU A 130 -1.51 -10.19 -17.08
C GLU A 130 -0.73 -9.17 -16.27
N THR A 131 0.45 -8.79 -16.76
CA THR A 131 1.33 -7.85 -16.05
C THR A 131 1.57 -6.62 -16.89
N SER A 132 1.39 -5.46 -16.27
CA SER A 132 1.72 -4.16 -16.87
C SER A 132 2.81 -3.49 -16.04
N ILE A 133 3.92 -3.17 -16.68
CA ILE A 133 5.01 -2.43 -16.06
C ILE A 133 4.68 -0.94 -16.15
N LEU A 134 4.80 -0.23 -15.03
CA LEU A 134 4.60 1.21 -15.00
C LEU A 134 5.82 1.90 -15.60
N LEU A 135 5.63 2.57 -16.73
CA LEU A 135 6.72 3.24 -17.44
C LEU A 135 6.96 4.65 -16.90
N ALA A 136 5.89 5.36 -16.60
CA ALA A 136 5.93 6.69 -16.03
C ALA A 136 4.70 6.93 -15.15
N SER A 137 4.83 7.76 -14.14
CA SER A 137 3.72 8.14 -13.27
C SER A 137 3.53 9.65 -13.28
N TYR A 138 2.29 10.06 -13.47
CA TYR A 138 1.88 11.47 -13.43
C TYR A 138 0.99 11.62 -12.22
N ARG A 139 1.40 12.38 -11.24
CA ARG A 139 0.68 12.56 -9.97
C ARG A 139 -0.62 11.75 -9.80
#